data_6e81d7179c11046606ceff319f2b5bc4
#
_entry.id   6e81d7179c11046606ceff319f2b5bc4
#
_cell.length_a   1.000
_cell.length_b   1.000
_cell.length_c   1.000
_cell.angle_alpha   90.00
_cell.angle_beta   90.00
_cell.angle_gamma   90.00
#
_symmetry.space_group_name_H-M   'P 1'
#
loop_
_entity.id
_entity.type
_entity.pdbx_description
1 polymer ?
#
loop_
_entity_poly.entity_id
_entity_poly.type
_entity_poly.pdbx_seq_one_letter_code
_entity_poly.pdbx_strand_id
1 'polypeptide(L)'
;MIDEPISCNGRTAACRVMFGPHETNLAVGRAFSEEMVAYYERRARGGTGIVVTEGASVHPSDWPYERSPLAAECDEGWAATARACHDHGSLVLAGLSHTGSQGSSAYSRSALWGPSRIADVSSRELPREMDYADIALLTAGFAESASRAMASGMDGIELDVGPRSLLRQFLSGLTNRRADRYGTDRSLLLREVLAATRAALGDGILALRLSCDEGAPWAGIVPGAAISTVADSASEIDMLVVVRGSAMTASSYRPDFHQPQGFNRELCRSLREAVGGQMSVVLQGSVVDAGMANDALRDGTADLVEMTRAQIADPDLVATVRIGRAPRPCVLCNQSCQVRDPRNPLVQCIGRVEDDPLPDTDSGEATVVGGGVAGLEAARVLAVRGFAVTVRERTQRVGGMLAATPLRALPLWLESECRRLGVDIVTGVSAEDGTIVATGSRAPTSHLTVSDHVQYLDAGSVALGSAIEAGPVLVFDPVGGPIAVDIVDRLVEAGREVSIVTPDDVVGRHLSMTGDMVASNVRFRRAGVTMHVMSTVRSADAAGALLENVHTGERSVVRCAVLVDCSAREALPANGNRVGDCLAPRTALEAVREGHAAATAVASMAAAR
;
A
#
# COMPACT_ATOMS: atom_id res chain seq x y z
N MET A 1 -23.92 7.84 -4.81
CA MET A 1 -23.55 7.40 -3.44
C MET A 1 -22.18 7.97 -3.04
N ILE A 2 -21.05 7.47 -3.54
CA ILE A 2 -19.74 8.05 -3.15
C ILE A 2 -19.58 9.51 -3.58
N ASP A 3 -20.23 9.93 -4.63
CA ASP A 3 -20.24 11.28 -5.22
C ASP A 3 -21.28 12.25 -4.61
N GLU A 4 -22.08 11.78 -3.63
CA GLU A 4 -23.05 12.60 -2.93
C GLU A 4 -22.43 13.37 -1.76
N PRO A 5 -22.83 14.62 -1.51
CA PRO A 5 -22.33 15.38 -0.38
C PRO A 5 -22.79 14.80 0.96
N ILE A 6 -22.03 15.12 2.00
CA ILE A 6 -22.36 14.76 3.39
C ILE A 6 -22.02 15.91 4.34
N SER A 7 -22.84 16.11 5.36
CA SER A 7 -22.58 17.09 6.43
C SER A 7 -21.79 16.43 7.57
N CYS A 8 -20.72 17.08 8.00
CA CYS A 8 -19.89 16.69 9.14
C CYS A 8 -19.70 17.91 10.05
N ASN A 9 -20.28 17.89 11.24
CA ASN A 9 -20.23 18.99 12.22
C ASN A 9 -20.50 20.38 11.58
N GLY A 10 -21.62 20.52 10.87
CA GLY A 10 -22.01 21.79 10.24
C GLY A 10 -21.25 22.17 8.96
N ARG A 11 -20.19 21.44 8.61
CA ARG A 11 -19.44 21.60 7.35
C ARG A 11 -19.90 20.56 6.32
N THR A 12 -19.84 20.88 5.05
CA THR A 12 -20.29 19.98 3.98
C THR A 12 -19.10 19.50 3.16
N ALA A 13 -18.83 18.18 3.19
CA ALA A 13 -17.93 17.53 2.26
C ALA A 13 -18.63 17.32 0.91
N ALA A 14 -17.94 17.61 -0.21
CA ALA A 14 -18.51 17.53 -1.56
C ALA A 14 -18.84 16.11 -2.03
N CYS A 15 -18.32 15.10 -1.34
CA CYS A 15 -18.60 13.68 -1.58
C CYS A 15 -18.29 12.83 -0.34
N ARG A 16 -18.65 11.54 -0.38
CA ARG A 16 -18.48 10.58 0.73
C ARG A 16 -17.14 9.83 0.68
N VAL A 17 -16.17 10.33 -0.09
CA VAL A 17 -14.85 9.72 -0.20
C VAL A 17 -13.83 10.52 0.61
N MET A 18 -13.11 9.80 1.46
CA MET A 18 -12.02 10.33 2.29
C MET A 18 -10.67 9.86 1.76
N PHE A 19 -9.70 10.75 1.69
CA PHE A 19 -8.29 10.44 1.54
C PHE A 19 -7.64 10.46 2.92
N GLY A 20 -7.37 9.28 3.47
CA GLY A 20 -6.91 9.13 4.85
C GLY A 20 -5.41 9.33 5.02
N PRO A 21 -4.95 9.51 6.28
CA PRO A 21 -3.56 9.75 6.61
C PRO A 21 -2.68 8.54 6.27
N HIS A 22 -1.49 8.81 5.78
CA HIS A 22 -0.46 7.82 5.50
C HIS A 22 0.91 8.49 5.42
N GLU A 23 1.94 7.71 5.61
CA GLU A 23 3.32 8.18 5.51
C GLU A 23 3.69 8.45 4.06
N THR A 24 4.21 9.64 3.78
CA THR A 24 4.52 10.09 2.40
C THR A 24 6.02 10.22 2.13
N ASN A 25 6.83 10.47 3.14
CA ASN A 25 8.23 10.90 3.04
C ASN A 25 8.43 12.22 2.26
N LEU A 26 7.39 13.05 2.14
CA LEU A 26 7.46 14.34 1.42
C LEU A 26 7.83 15.51 2.33
N ALA A 27 7.76 15.37 3.65
CA ALA A 27 8.13 16.44 4.57
C ALA A 27 9.64 16.73 4.54
N VAL A 28 10.00 17.99 4.79
CA VAL A 28 11.39 18.47 4.85
C VAL A 28 11.59 19.21 6.18
N GLY A 29 12.62 18.86 6.94
CA GLY A 29 12.88 19.47 8.24
C GLY A 29 11.73 19.31 9.23
N ARG A 30 10.95 18.23 9.12
CA ARG A 30 9.72 17.94 9.88
C ARG A 30 8.55 18.92 9.62
N ALA A 31 8.64 19.77 8.59
CA ALA A 31 7.57 20.66 8.11
C ALA A 31 7.02 20.14 6.75
N PHE A 32 5.84 20.59 6.37
CA PHE A 32 5.27 20.28 5.07
C PHE A 32 6.06 20.98 3.96
N SER A 33 6.49 20.24 2.95
CA SER A 33 7.11 20.78 1.74
C SER A 33 6.05 21.24 0.73
N GLU A 34 6.47 21.99 -0.28
CA GLU A 34 5.62 22.35 -1.44
C GLU A 34 5.11 21.09 -2.17
N GLU A 35 5.96 20.07 -2.29
CA GLU A 35 5.57 18.79 -2.89
C GLU A 35 4.47 18.09 -2.08
N MET A 36 4.52 18.19 -0.75
CA MET A 36 3.50 17.61 0.13
C MET A 36 2.17 18.37 0.00
N VAL A 37 2.20 19.69 -0.13
CA VAL A 37 1.00 20.51 -0.41
C VAL A 37 0.40 20.11 -1.76
N ALA A 38 1.21 20.07 -2.82
CA ALA A 38 0.78 19.68 -4.17
C ALA A 38 0.22 18.24 -4.19
N TYR A 39 0.77 17.34 -3.38
CA TYR A 39 0.29 15.97 -3.24
C TYR A 39 -1.16 15.93 -2.73
N TYR A 40 -1.53 16.72 -1.72
CA TYR A 40 -2.90 16.79 -1.21
C TYR A 40 -3.83 17.54 -2.15
N GLU A 41 -3.40 18.70 -2.69
CA GLU A 41 -4.13 19.47 -3.69
C GLU A 41 -4.54 18.59 -4.89
N ARG A 42 -3.63 17.73 -5.35
CA ARG A 42 -3.88 16.83 -6.48
C ARG A 42 -5.08 15.90 -6.24
N ARG A 43 -5.29 15.45 -5.00
CA ARG A 43 -6.45 14.60 -4.62
C ARG A 43 -7.72 15.44 -4.47
N ALA A 44 -7.62 16.62 -3.90
CA ALA A 44 -8.73 17.55 -3.81
C ALA A 44 -9.25 17.94 -5.21
N ARG A 45 -8.35 18.29 -6.14
CA ARG A 45 -8.67 18.55 -7.56
C ARG A 45 -9.35 17.35 -8.22
N GLY A 46 -9.01 16.13 -7.84
CA GLY A 46 -9.65 14.88 -8.29
C GLY A 46 -11.03 14.62 -7.71
N GLY A 47 -11.54 15.53 -6.87
CA GLY A 47 -12.90 15.53 -6.34
C GLY A 47 -13.09 14.83 -4.99
N THR A 48 -12.02 14.57 -4.25
CA THR A 48 -12.08 14.01 -2.88
C THR A 48 -12.89 14.91 -1.96
N GLY A 49 -13.77 14.35 -1.13
CA GLY A 49 -14.61 15.12 -0.20
C GLY A 49 -13.87 15.57 1.05
N ILE A 50 -13.04 14.69 1.63
CA ILE A 50 -12.26 14.97 2.84
C ILE A 50 -10.82 14.52 2.62
N VAL A 51 -9.86 15.40 2.88
CA VAL A 51 -8.43 15.09 2.90
C VAL A 51 -7.95 15.12 4.35
N VAL A 52 -7.35 14.02 4.81
CA VAL A 52 -6.63 13.97 6.08
C VAL A 52 -5.14 13.93 5.79
N THR A 53 -4.40 14.87 6.35
CA THR A 53 -2.95 14.94 6.14
C THR A 53 -2.22 13.83 6.89
N GLU A 54 -0.98 13.58 6.50
CA GLU A 54 -0.07 12.70 7.26
C GLU A 54 -0.02 13.10 8.73
N GLY A 55 0.04 12.10 9.63
CA GLY A 55 0.05 12.33 11.06
C GLY A 55 1.29 13.09 11.52
N ALA A 56 1.11 14.34 11.97
CA ALA A 56 2.14 15.12 12.59
C ALA A 56 2.32 14.70 14.05
N SER A 57 3.58 14.52 14.48
CA SER A 57 3.91 14.24 15.89
C SER A 57 3.54 15.43 16.76
N VAL A 58 2.76 15.21 17.83
CA VAL A 58 2.31 16.27 18.75
C VAL A 58 3.34 16.69 19.79
N HIS A 59 4.46 15.96 19.87
CA HIS A 59 5.53 16.24 20.83
C HIS A 59 6.90 15.83 20.25
N PRO A 60 8.00 16.57 20.51
CA PRO A 60 9.33 16.27 19.96
C PRO A 60 9.92 14.92 20.38
N SER A 61 9.43 14.27 21.45
CA SER A 61 9.84 12.91 21.84
C SER A 61 9.43 11.85 20.81
N ASP A 62 8.48 12.17 19.93
CA ASP A 62 8.03 11.30 18.86
C ASP A 62 8.70 11.68 17.54
N TRP A 63 9.52 10.77 17.01
CA TRP A 63 10.13 10.88 15.70
C TRP A 63 10.19 9.49 15.05
N PRO A 64 9.07 9.04 14.47
CA PRO A 64 8.95 7.66 14.02
C PRO A 64 9.79 7.29 12.80
N TYR A 65 10.14 8.24 11.95
CA TYR A 65 10.99 8.09 10.78
C TYR A 65 11.53 9.46 10.34
N GLU A 66 12.56 9.47 9.50
CA GLU A 66 13.35 10.66 9.17
C GLU A 66 12.51 11.87 8.78
N ARG A 67 11.54 11.68 7.88
CA ARG A 67 10.72 12.75 7.29
C ARG A 67 9.32 12.86 7.90
N SER A 68 9.13 12.40 9.13
CA SER A 68 7.83 12.56 9.80
C SER A 68 7.60 14.00 10.24
N PRO A 69 6.42 14.58 9.99
CA PRO A 69 6.09 15.94 10.41
C PRO A 69 6.08 16.09 11.96
N LEU A 70 6.37 17.30 12.44
CA LEU A 70 6.17 17.73 13.81
C LEU A 70 5.15 18.86 13.80
N ALA A 71 4.07 18.74 14.56
CA ALA A 71 2.95 19.69 14.55
C ALA A 71 3.39 21.15 14.78
N ALA A 72 4.40 21.36 15.65
CA ALA A 72 4.96 22.67 15.93
C ALA A 72 5.65 23.33 14.71
N GLU A 73 5.99 22.56 13.67
CA GLU A 73 6.67 23.02 12.45
C GLU A 73 5.72 23.08 11.24
N CYS A 74 4.40 22.79 11.42
CA CYS A 74 3.49 22.59 10.31
C CYS A 74 2.60 23.79 9.97
N ASP A 75 2.59 24.86 10.73
CA ASP A 75 1.61 25.97 10.62
C ASP A 75 1.49 26.51 9.18
N GLU A 76 2.62 26.85 8.55
CA GLU A 76 2.63 27.39 7.17
C GLU A 76 2.20 26.32 6.15
N GLY A 77 2.66 25.08 6.31
CA GLY A 77 2.32 23.96 5.43
C GLY A 77 0.84 23.58 5.55
N TRP A 78 0.29 23.57 6.75
CA TRP A 78 -1.14 23.37 6.97
C TRP A 78 -1.98 24.47 6.33
N ALA A 79 -1.58 25.75 6.51
CA ALA A 79 -2.28 26.86 5.89
C ALA A 79 -2.23 26.80 4.36
N ALA A 80 -1.11 26.40 3.78
CA ALA A 80 -0.98 26.21 2.33
C ALA A 80 -1.86 25.05 1.84
N THR A 81 -1.84 23.91 2.54
CA THR A 81 -2.65 22.72 2.22
C THR A 81 -4.15 23.03 2.33
N ALA A 82 -4.58 23.71 3.40
CA ALA A 82 -5.97 24.10 3.58
C ALA A 82 -6.47 24.94 2.40
N ARG A 83 -5.75 26.02 2.06
CA ARG A 83 -6.11 26.89 0.91
C ARG A 83 -6.18 26.09 -0.39
N ALA A 84 -5.13 25.33 -0.71
CA ALA A 84 -5.04 24.58 -1.96
C ALA A 84 -6.18 23.56 -2.10
N CYS A 85 -6.55 22.88 -1.03
CA CYS A 85 -7.65 21.89 -1.06
C CYS A 85 -9.04 22.55 -1.05
N HIS A 86 -9.22 23.64 -0.32
CA HIS A 86 -10.48 24.41 -0.29
C HIS A 86 -10.82 24.99 -1.67
N ASP A 87 -9.84 25.41 -2.47
CA ASP A 87 -10.05 25.88 -3.85
C ASP A 87 -10.73 24.82 -4.73
N HIS A 88 -10.67 23.56 -4.35
CA HIS A 88 -11.33 22.43 -5.00
C HIS A 88 -12.56 21.89 -4.25
N GLY A 89 -12.95 22.51 -3.13
CA GLY A 89 -14.14 22.16 -2.35
C GLY A 89 -13.99 20.95 -1.43
N SER A 90 -12.76 20.54 -1.13
CA SER A 90 -12.48 19.49 -0.14
C SER A 90 -12.38 20.05 1.27
N LEU A 91 -12.92 19.34 2.28
CA LEU A 91 -12.59 19.59 3.68
C LEU A 91 -11.21 19.02 3.99
N VAL A 92 -10.45 19.67 4.89
CA VAL A 92 -9.09 19.26 5.25
C VAL A 92 -8.93 19.10 6.76
N LEU A 93 -8.52 17.90 7.20
CA LEU A 93 -8.23 17.60 8.59
C LEU A 93 -6.73 17.39 8.80
N ALA A 94 -6.16 18.00 9.84
CA ALA A 94 -4.79 17.72 10.23
C ALA A 94 -4.71 16.36 10.95
N GLY A 95 -3.89 15.44 10.47
CA GLY A 95 -3.57 14.21 11.20
C GLY A 95 -2.67 14.52 12.39
N LEU A 96 -3.07 14.09 13.60
CA LEU A 96 -2.29 14.26 14.84
C LEU A 96 -1.96 12.90 15.45
N SER A 97 -0.69 12.66 15.76
CA SER A 97 -0.24 11.37 16.26
C SER A 97 0.89 11.47 17.30
N HIS A 98 1.09 10.38 18.02
CA HIS A 98 2.30 10.04 18.75
C HIS A 98 2.48 8.52 18.71
N THR A 99 3.59 8.03 18.19
CA THR A 99 3.79 6.59 17.95
C THR A 99 4.30 5.82 19.18
N GLY A 100 4.73 6.53 20.23
CA GLY A 100 5.15 5.90 21.48
C GLY A 100 6.29 4.91 21.31
N SER A 101 6.09 3.67 21.80
CA SER A 101 7.08 2.59 21.70
C SER A 101 7.39 2.17 20.26
N GLN A 102 6.61 2.64 19.29
CA GLN A 102 6.77 2.36 17.87
C GLN A 102 7.41 3.51 17.07
N GLY A 103 7.93 4.52 17.79
CA GLY A 103 8.83 5.52 17.26
C GLY A 103 10.22 4.97 16.99
N SER A 104 11.20 5.86 16.93
CA SER A 104 12.61 5.50 16.74
C SER A 104 13.50 6.34 17.64
N SER A 105 14.23 5.69 18.56
CA SER A 105 15.23 6.37 19.40
C SER A 105 16.43 6.84 18.59
N ALA A 106 16.67 6.26 17.42
CA ALA A 106 17.72 6.70 16.51
C ALA A 106 17.48 8.11 15.96
N TYR A 107 16.21 8.47 15.70
CA TYR A 107 15.83 9.81 15.25
C TYR A 107 15.56 10.75 16.42
N SER A 108 14.74 10.37 17.40
CA SER A 108 14.40 11.22 18.54
C SER A 108 15.57 11.48 19.49
N ARG A 109 16.61 10.63 19.46
CA ARG A 109 17.79 10.64 20.36
C ARG A 109 17.41 10.63 21.83
N SER A 110 16.26 10.05 22.16
CA SER A 110 15.74 9.92 23.51
C SER A 110 15.03 8.58 23.68
N ALA A 111 14.82 8.17 24.95
CA ALA A 111 14.04 6.97 25.23
C ALA A 111 12.61 7.13 24.72
N LEU A 112 12.11 6.13 24.01
CA LEU A 112 10.73 6.09 23.56
C LEU A 112 9.76 6.09 24.74
N TRP A 113 8.57 6.65 24.57
CA TRP A 113 7.51 6.65 25.55
C TRP A 113 6.61 5.43 25.39
N GLY A 114 6.12 4.89 26.49
CA GLY A 114 5.13 3.81 26.48
C GLY A 114 4.31 3.79 27.76
N PRO A 115 3.14 3.12 27.77
CA PRO A 115 2.38 2.94 29.02
C PRO A 115 3.13 2.08 30.02
N SER A 116 3.93 1.12 29.56
CA SER A 116 4.73 0.21 30.36
C SER A 116 6.02 -0.19 29.65
N ARG A 117 6.98 -0.74 30.37
CA ARG A 117 8.28 -1.20 29.85
C ARG A 117 8.14 -2.54 29.09
N ILE A 118 7.47 -2.51 27.95
CA ILE A 118 7.28 -3.67 27.07
C ILE A 118 7.95 -3.36 25.75
N ALA A 119 8.94 -4.19 25.36
CA ALA A 119 9.67 -4.00 24.11
C ALA A 119 8.73 -4.10 22.89
N ASP A 120 8.91 -3.19 21.94
CA ASP A 120 8.23 -3.30 20.66
C ASP A 120 8.66 -4.57 19.90
N VAL A 121 7.73 -5.23 19.23
CA VAL A 121 8.00 -6.50 18.56
C VAL A 121 8.85 -6.34 17.31
N SER A 122 8.86 -5.17 16.69
CA SER A 122 9.58 -4.88 15.45
C SER A 122 10.99 -4.36 15.71
N SER A 123 11.11 -3.22 16.43
CA SER A 123 12.38 -2.57 16.73
C SER A 123 13.16 -3.24 17.85
N ARG A 124 12.47 -3.98 18.74
CA ARG A 124 13.01 -4.53 20.00
C ARG A 124 13.43 -3.46 20.99
N GLU A 125 13.14 -2.19 20.72
CA GLU A 125 13.41 -1.11 21.65
C GLU A 125 12.50 -1.21 22.88
N LEU A 126 13.08 -0.93 24.06
CA LEU A 126 12.37 -0.91 25.32
C LEU A 126 11.99 0.53 25.67
N PRO A 127 10.70 0.89 25.69
CA PRO A 127 10.28 2.24 26.01
C PRO A 127 10.48 2.54 27.49
N ARG A 128 10.59 3.81 27.82
CA ARG A 128 10.42 4.32 29.17
C ARG A 128 8.93 4.36 29.52
N GLU A 129 8.56 3.88 30.71
CA GLU A 129 7.20 4.05 31.21
C GLU A 129 6.96 5.53 31.48
N MET A 130 5.86 6.07 30.97
CA MET A 130 5.47 7.47 31.15
C MET A 130 5.04 7.73 32.59
N ASP A 131 5.52 8.79 33.16
CA ASP A 131 5.00 9.33 34.41
C ASP A 131 3.83 10.31 34.17
N TYR A 132 3.27 10.88 35.26
CA TYR A 132 2.14 11.81 35.13
C TYR A 132 2.51 13.13 34.46
N ALA A 133 3.77 13.56 34.52
CA ALA A 133 4.23 14.76 33.85
C ALA A 133 4.30 14.51 32.31
N ASP A 134 4.79 13.35 31.89
CA ASP A 134 4.80 12.96 30.49
C ASP A 134 3.37 12.88 29.89
N ILE A 135 2.43 12.32 30.68
CA ILE A 135 1.02 12.23 30.28
C ILE A 135 0.41 13.62 30.13
N ALA A 136 0.72 14.54 31.04
CA ALA A 136 0.27 15.92 30.94
C ALA A 136 0.86 16.64 29.74
N LEU A 137 2.16 16.42 29.42
CA LEU A 137 2.82 16.95 28.22
C LEU A 137 2.20 16.40 26.94
N LEU A 138 1.90 15.10 26.89
CA LEU A 138 1.23 14.48 25.75
C LEU A 138 -0.16 15.08 25.51
N THR A 139 -0.96 15.21 26.58
CA THR A 139 -2.32 15.77 26.52
C THR A 139 -2.29 17.23 26.05
N ALA A 140 -1.38 18.03 26.60
CA ALA A 140 -1.16 19.42 26.18
C ALA A 140 -0.70 19.51 24.72
N GLY A 141 0.18 18.59 24.29
CA GLY A 141 0.67 18.52 22.89
C GLY A 141 -0.44 18.29 21.87
N PHE A 142 -1.42 17.41 22.17
CA PHE A 142 -2.60 17.22 21.31
C PHE A 142 -3.47 18.48 21.26
N ALA A 143 -3.76 19.10 22.39
CA ALA A 143 -4.58 20.32 22.45
C ALA A 143 -3.91 21.51 21.73
N GLU A 144 -2.61 21.72 21.96
CA GLU A 144 -1.85 22.77 21.28
C GLU A 144 -1.80 22.54 19.77
N SER A 145 -1.54 21.30 19.33
CA SER A 145 -1.52 20.95 17.90
C SER A 145 -2.88 21.16 17.24
N ALA A 146 -3.98 20.84 17.92
CA ALA A 146 -5.33 21.11 17.42
C ALA A 146 -5.60 22.61 17.26
N SER A 147 -5.21 23.42 18.25
CA SER A 147 -5.33 24.89 18.17
C SER A 147 -4.52 25.47 17.00
N ARG A 148 -3.28 24.98 16.76
CA ARG A 148 -2.43 25.38 15.63
C ARG A 148 -3.08 25.00 14.29
N ALA A 149 -3.63 23.78 14.17
CA ALA A 149 -4.33 23.35 12.97
C ALA A 149 -5.52 24.26 12.62
N MET A 150 -6.35 24.61 13.61
CA MET A 150 -7.46 25.56 13.43
C MET A 150 -6.98 26.95 13.06
N ALA A 151 -5.94 27.47 13.70
CA ALA A 151 -5.35 28.77 13.36
C ALA A 151 -4.77 28.79 11.93
N SER A 152 -4.33 27.66 11.42
CA SER A 152 -3.85 27.47 10.05
C SER A 152 -4.98 27.30 9.01
N GLY A 153 -6.25 27.32 9.43
CA GLY A 153 -7.40 27.24 8.52
C GLY A 153 -7.84 25.83 8.16
N MET A 154 -7.38 24.80 8.90
CA MET A 154 -7.91 23.44 8.77
C MET A 154 -9.38 23.38 9.23
N ASP A 155 -10.18 22.46 8.67
CA ASP A 155 -11.57 22.25 9.07
C ASP A 155 -11.70 21.48 10.38
N GLY A 156 -10.61 20.87 10.83
CA GLY A 156 -10.53 20.07 12.04
C GLY A 156 -9.29 19.21 12.10
N ILE A 157 -9.33 18.17 12.92
CA ILE A 157 -8.23 17.21 13.08
C ILE A 157 -8.72 15.76 13.00
N GLU A 158 -7.82 14.85 12.68
CA GLU A 158 -7.98 13.42 12.96
C GLU A 158 -6.98 13.00 14.04
N LEU A 159 -7.51 12.54 15.17
CA LEU A 159 -6.74 12.03 16.28
C LEU A 159 -6.45 10.54 16.08
N ASP A 160 -5.17 10.18 15.96
CA ASP A 160 -4.76 8.80 15.70
C ASP A 160 -4.73 7.95 16.97
N VAL A 161 -5.62 6.95 17.01
CA VAL A 161 -5.65 5.84 17.98
C VAL A 161 -5.57 4.51 17.21
N GLY A 162 -4.95 4.56 16.05
CA GLY A 162 -4.77 3.44 15.13
C GLY A 162 -3.61 2.52 15.51
N PRO A 163 -3.20 1.63 14.62
CA PRO A 163 -2.32 0.49 14.91
C PRO A 163 -0.95 0.85 15.51
N ARG A 164 -0.44 2.06 15.25
CA ARG A 164 0.88 2.51 15.72
C ARG A 164 0.82 3.54 16.85
N SER A 165 -0.37 3.98 17.24
CA SER A 165 -0.56 5.08 18.19
C SER A 165 -0.18 4.71 19.62
N LEU A 166 0.42 5.66 20.34
CA LEU A 166 0.64 5.60 21.78
C LEU A 166 -0.69 5.51 22.56
N LEU A 167 -1.72 6.23 22.12
CA LEU A 167 -3.03 6.17 22.76
C LEU A 167 -3.65 4.77 22.66
N ARG A 168 -3.50 4.08 21.50
CA ARG A 168 -3.88 2.67 21.39
C ARG A 168 -3.06 1.79 22.35
N GLN A 169 -1.76 2.09 22.55
CA GLN A 169 -0.93 1.33 23.48
C GLN A 169 -1.44 1.44 24.92
N PHE A 170 -2.05 2.57 25.32
CA PHE A 170 -2.70 2.72 26.63
C PHE A 170 -4.00 1.92 26.71
N LEU A 171 -4.80 1.83 25.64
CA LEU A 171 -6.03 1.04 25.61
C LEU A 171 -5.78 -0.47 25.68
N SER A 172 -4.67 -0.94 25.11
CA SER A 172 -4.39 -2.37 24.93
C SER A 172 -3.73 -3.00 26.17
N GLY A 173 -4.29 -4.08 26.68
CA GLY A 173 -3.64 -4.88 27.72
C GLY A 173 -2.41 -5.65 27.27
N LEU A 174 -2.13 -5.70 25.95
CA LEU A 174 -0.87 -6.21 25.43
C LEU A 174 0.31 -5.31 25.79
N THR A 175 0.08 -4.01 25.91
CA THR A 175 1.12 -2.98 26.10
C THR A 175 0.96 -2.18 27.39
N ASN A 176 -0.25 -2.08 27.96
CA ASN A 176 -0.53 -1.36 29.19
C ASN A 176 -0.67 -2.34 30.38
N ARG A 177 0.36 -2.40 31.23
CA ARG A 177 0.41 -3.20 32.47
C ARG A 177 0.61 -2.31 33.69
N ARG A 178 0.17 -1.07 33.62
CA ARG A 178 0.26 -0.11 34.75
C ARG A 178 -0.61 -0.56 35.92
N ALA A 179 -0.18 -0.22 37.12
CA ALA A 179 -0.93 -0.47 38.35
C ALA A 179 -1.66 0.79 38.87
N ASP A 180 -1.51 1.93 38.20
CA ASP A 180 -2.14 3.20 38.55
C ASP A 180 -3.51 3.38 37.87
N ARG A 181 -4.09 4.60 37.95
CA ARG A 181 -5.39 4.92 37.37
C ARG A 181 -5.47 4.67 35.88
N TYR A 182 -4.36 4.85 35.11
CA TYR A 182 -4.32 4.61 33.68
C TYR A 182 -4.18 3.12 33.29
N GLY A 183 -3.81 2.27 34.27
CA GLY A 183 -3.85 0.82 34.08
C GLY A 183 -5.18 0.22 34.53
N THR A 184 -5.80 0.80 35.58
CA THR A 184 -7.13 0.38 36.07
C THR A 184 -8.23 0.76 35.08
N ASP A 185 -8.19 1.98 34.55
CA ASP A 185 -9.05 2.48 33.50
C ASP A 185 -8.20 2.84 32.26
N ARG A 186 -8.07 1.89 31.33
CA ARG A 186 -7.23 2.04 30.15
C ARG A 186 -7.74 3.10 29.16
N SER A 187 -9.02 3.47 29.23
CA SER A 187 -9.63 4.50 28.38
C SER A 187 -9.46 5.92 28.95
N LEU A 188 -9.01 6.05 30.20
CA LEU A 188 -8.91 7.34 30.87
C LEU A 188 -8.05 8.36 30.12
N LEU A 189 -6.84 7.96 29.66
CA LEU A 189 -5.96 8.86 28.91
C LEU A 189 -6.62 9.35 27.61
N LEU A 190 -7.28 8.45 26.87
CA LEU A 190 -7.96 8.84 25.65
C LEU A 190 -9.07 9.85 25.92
N ARG A 191 -9.87 9.68 26.97
CA ARG A 191 -10.90 10.65 27.35
C ARG A 191 -10.31 12.01 27.75
N GLU A 192 -9.22 12.01 28.54
CA GLU A 192 -8.51 13.25 28.90
C GLU A 192 -7.97 13.99 27.66
N VAL A 193 -7.39 13.26 26.72
CA VAL A 193 -6.88 13.83 25.44
C VAL A 193 -8.03 14.34 24.56
N LEU A 194 -9.13 13.58 24.42
CA LEU A 194 -10.30 14.00 23.63
C LEU A 194 -10.91 15.28 24.19
N ALA A 195 -11.14 15.35 25.50
CA ALA A 195 -11.70 16.54 26.16
C ALA A 195 -10.80 17.78 25.98
N ALA A 196 -9.48 17.63 26.19
CA ALA A 196 -8.53 18.73 26.01
C ALA A 196 -8.45 19.19 24.53
N THR A 197 -8.46 18.23 23.61
CA THR A 197 -8.44 18.50 22.17
C THR A 197 -9.72 19.18 21.70
N ARG A 198 -10.90 18.70 22.12
CA ARG A 198 -12.21 19.32 21.81
C ARG A 198 -12.27 20.77 22.31
N ALA A 199 -11.81 21.02 23.54
CA ALA A 199 -11.78 22.38 24.10
C ALA A 199 -10.90 23.34 23.26
N ALA A 200 -9.78 22.84 22.72
CA ALA A 200 -8.89 23.62 21.86
C ALA A 200 -9.39 23.76 20.40
N LEU A 201 -10.14 22.78 19.91
CA LEU A 201 -10.64 22.72 18.54
C LEU A 201 -11.87 23.61 18.31
N GLY A 202 -12.68 23.87 19.33
CA GLY A 202 -13.93 24.63 19.23
C GLY A 202 -14.96 23.90 18.33
N ASP A 203 -15.40 24.57 17.27
CA ASP A 203 -16.38 24.06 16.30
C ASP A 203 -15.75 23.25 15.15
N GLY A 204 -14.45 22.97 15.19
CA GLY A 204 -13.76 22.14 14.23
C GLY A 204 -14.21 20.67 14.28
N ILE A 205 -14.02 19.94 13.19
CA ILE A 205 -14.32 18.50 13.13
C ILE A 205 -13.27 17.73 13.95
N LEU A 206 -13.72 16.93 14.92
CA LEU A 206 -12.88 15.95 15.62
C LEU A 206 -13.17 14.54 15.10
N ALA A 207 -12.28 14.06 14.24
CA ALA A 207 -12.30 12.68 13.79
C ALA A 207 -11.44 11.81 14.71
N LEU A 208 -11.95 10.64 15.09
CA LEU A 208 -11.22 9.63 15.86
C LEU A 208 -10.90 8.44 14.96
N ARG A 209 -9.63 8.17 14.67
CA ARG A 209 -9.18 6.92 14.05
C ARG A 209 -8.89 5.90 15.14
N LEU A 210 -9.72 4.87 15.26
CA LEU A 210 -9.64 3.90 16.34
C LEU A 210 -9.37 2.49 15.85
N SER A 211 -8.35 1.82 16.43
CA SER A 211 -8.18 0.37 16.28
C SER A 211 -9.22 -0.34 17.16
N CYS A 212 -10.27 -0.85 16.51
CA CYS A 212 -11.44 -1.42 17.17
C CYS A 212 -11.31 -2.92 17.47
N ASP A 213 -10.31 -3.59 16.89
CA ASP A 213 -10.04 -5.01 17.09
C ASP A 213 -8.56 -5.30 16.81
N GLU A 214 -7.80 -5.71 17.81
CA GLU A 214 -6.39 -6.07 17.64
C GLU A 214 -6.18 -7.53 17.20
N GLY A 215 -7.25 -8.33 17.09
CA GLY A 215 -7.14 -9.77 16.79
C GLY A 215 -6.47 -10.58 17.91
N ALA A 216 -6.45 -10.06 19.13
CA ALA A 216 -5.80 -10.63 20.31
C ALA A 216 -6.77 -10.65 21.51
N PRO A 217 -7.84 -11.46 21.47
CA PRO A 217 -8.95 -11.39 22.45
C PRO A 217 -8.53 -11.70 23.90
N TRP A 218 -7.34 -12.26 24.11
CA TRP A 218 -6.83 -12.59 25.45
C TRP A 218 -6.29 -11.38 26.23
N ALA A 219 -5.97 -10.26 25.57
CA ALA A 219 -5.45 -9.05 26.24
C ALA A 219 -5.57 -7.77 25.39
N GLY A 220 -5.78 -7.87 24.08
CA GLY A 220 -5.88 -6.74 23.17
C GLY A 220 -7.25 -6.07 23.20
N ILE A 221 -7.39 -5.02 22.42
CA ILE A 221 -8.66 -4.35 22.18
C ILE A 221 -9.57 -5.30 21.40
N VAL A 222 -10.80 -5.45 21.86
CA VAL A 222 -11.86 -6.23 21.21
C VAL A 222 -13.04 -5.30 20.83
N PRO A 223 -13.88 -5.67 19.87
CA PRO A 223 -14.98 -4.82 19.38
C PRO A 223 -15.88 -4.27 20.49
N GLY A 224 -16.25 -5.09 21.47
CA GLY A 224 -17.06 -4.65 22.60
C GLY A 224 -16.41 -3.56 23.45
N ALA A 225 -15.09 -3.64 23.70
CA ALA A 225 -14.34 -2.61 24.42
C ALA A 225 -14.23 -1.32 23.60
N ALA A 226 -14.04 -1.45 22.27
CA ALA A 226 -14.01 -0.28 21.38
C ALA A 226 -15.37 0.44 21.36
N ILE A 227 -16.47 -0.30 21.29
CA ILE A 227 -17.84 0.26 21.37
C ILE A 227 -18.04 1.05 22.67
N SER A 228 -17.65 0.48 23.83
CA SER A 228 -17.74 1.18 25.12
C SER A 228 -16.87 2.45 25.13
N THR A 229 -15.65 2.37 24.63
CA THR A 229 -14.73 3.53 24.56
C THR A 229 -15.31 4.65 23.71
N VAL A 230 -15.94 4.34 22.57
CA VAL A 230 -16.58 5.33 21.69
C VAL A 230 -17.83 5.90 22.34
N ALA A 231 -18.66 5.07 22.97
CA ALA A 231 -19.87 5.52 23.67
C ALA A 231 -19.55 6.48 24.82
N ASP A 232 -18.50 6.20 25.61
CA ASP A 232 -18.05 7.06 26.72
C ASP A 232 -17.50 8.41 26.25
N SER A 233 -17.19 8.57 24.97
CA SER A 233 -16.58 9.76 24.38
C SER A 233 -17.42 10.36 23.24
N ALA A 234 -18.65 9.91 23.07
CA ALA A 234 -19.48 10.26 21.91
C ALA A 234 -19.76 11.77 21.79
N SER A 235 -19.82 12.52 22.89
CA SER A 235 -20.01 13.97 22.89
C SER A 235 -18.83 14.77 22.33
N GLU A 236 -17.65 14.16 22.29
CA GLU A 236 -16.42 14.82 21.84
C GLU A 236 -16.08 14.54 20.36
N ILE A 237 -16.71 13.52 19.75
CA ILE A 237 -16.33 12.96 18.46
C ILE A 237 -17.41 13.24 17.41
N ASP A 238 -17.02 13.83 16.26
CA ASP A 238 -17.91 14.06 15.12
C ASP A 238 -17.84 12.93 14.07
N MET A 239 -16.70 12.23 14.04
CA MET A 239 -16.43 11.20 13.03
C MET A 239 -15.59 10.06 13.61
N LEU A 240 -15.99 8.81 13.36
CA LEU A 240 -15.25 7.61 13.75
C LEU A 240 -14.69 6.90 12.51
N VAL A 241 -13.36 6.77 12.41
CA VAL A 241 -12.71 5.97 11.39
C VAL A 241 -12.38 4.58 11.96
N VAL A 242 -13.07 3.57 11.45
CA VAL A 242 -12.96 2.19 11.97
C VAL A 242 -11.75 1.49 11.37
N VAL A 243 -10.75 1.20 12.22
CA VAL A 243 -9.52 0.50 11.84
C VAL A 243 -9.41 -0.81 12.62
N ARG A 244 -8.65 -1.75 12.11
CA ARG A 244 -8.33 -3.03 12.77
C ARG A 244 -6.82 -3.20 12.91
N GLY A 245 -6.42 -3.99 13.89
CA GLY A 245 -5.05 -4.46 14.06
C GLY A 245 -4.19 -3.58 14.94
N SER A 246 -2.95 -4.00 15.05
CA SER A 246 -1.86 -3.29 15.70
C SER A 246 -0.59 -3.44 14.87
N ALA A 247 0.45 -2.67 15.17
CA ALA A 247 1.71 -2.78 14.45
C ALA A 247 2.48 -4.10 14.69
N MET A 248 1.97 -4.97 15.56
CA MET A 248 2.50 -6.33 15.74
C MET A 248 2.35 -7.19 14.49
N THR A 249 1.34 -6.90 13.64
CA THR A 249 1.07 -7.65 12.41
C THR A 249 0.62 -6.70 11.30
N ALA A 250 1.49 -6.41 10.34
CA ALA A 250 1.20 -5.48 9.24
C ALA A 250 -0.04 -5.90 8.42
N SER A 251 -0.21 -7.20 8.17
CA SER A 251 -1.37 -7.74 7.45
C SER A 251 -2.71 -7.56 8.16
N SER A 252 -2.74 -7.21 9.45
CA SER A 252 -3.98 -6.97 10.18
C SER A 252 -4.57 -5.58 9.93
N TYR A 253 -3.77 -4.58 9.55
CA TYR A 253 -4.24 -3.22 9.30
C TYR A 253 -3.95 -2.70 7.89
N ARG A 254 -2.95 -3.27 7.23
CA ARG A 254 -2.56 -2.94 5.85
C ARG A 254 -2.33 -4.21 5.02
N PRO A 255 -3.39 -5.02 4.83
CA PRO A 255 -3.26 -6.24 4.04
C PRO A 255 -2.99 -5.91 2.56
N ASP A 256 -2.38 -6.88 1.89
CA ASP A 256 -2.26 -6.93 0.44
C ASP A 256 -3.47 -7.65 -0.19
N PHE A 257 -3.32 -8.10 -1.45
CA PHE A 257 -4.37 -8.81 -2.20
C PHE A 257 -4.78 -10.17 -1.63
N HIS A 258 -4.08 -10.74 -0.63
CA HIS A 258 -4.47 -11.99 0.03
C HIS A 258 -5.66 -11.82 0.99
N GLN A 259 -6.01 -10.58 1.36
CA GLN A 259 -7.21 -10.29 2.14
C GLN A 259 -8.30 -9.67 1.24
N PRO A 260 -9.57 -9.99 1.49
CA PRO A 260 -10.65 -9.43 0.71
C PRO A 260 -10.72 -7.90 0.87
N GLN A 261 -11.17 -7.23 -0.18
CA GLN A 261 -11.45 -5.79 -0.12
C GLN A 261 -12.57 -5.53 0.89
N GLY A 262 -12.48 -4.39 1.60
CA GLY A 262 -13.48 -4.03 2.60
C GLY A 262 -13.52 -4.97 3.82
N PHE A 263 -12.39 -5.57 4.19
CA PHE A 263 -12.31 -6.57 5.27
C PHE A 263 -12.82 -6.07 6.64
N ASN A 264 -13.03 -4.76 6.82
CA ASN A 264 -13.61 -4.17 8.02
C ASN A 264 -15.13 -3.92 7.95
N ARG A 265 -15.83 -4.36 6.88
CA ARG A 265 -17.27 -4.06 6.70
C ARG A 265 -18.14 -4.49 7.88
N GLU A 266 -17.97 -5.72 8.37
CA GLU A 266 -18.76 -6.22 9.50
C GLU A 266 -18.48 -5.45 10.79
N LEU A 267 -17.22 -5.19 11.09
CA LEU A 267 -16.80 -4.42 12.25
C LEU A 267 -17.33 -2.98 12.17
N CYS A 268 -17.24 -2.34 10.99
CA CYS A 268 -17.74 -1.00 10.75
C CYS A 268 -19.26 -0.92 10.95
N ARG A 269 -20.03 -1.88 10.42
CA ARG A 269 -21.47 -1.98 10.61
C ARG A 269 -21.84 -2.09 12.08
N SER A 270 -21.19 -2.97 12.84
CA SER A 270 -21.45 -3.16 14.26
C SER A 270 -21.21 -1.87 15.07
N LEU A 271 -20.13 -1.14 14.76
CA LEU A 271 -19.86 0.14 15.41
C LEU A 271 -20.86 1.22 15.02
N ARG A 272 -21.23 1.32 13.73
CA ARG A 272 -22.22 2.28 13.26
C ARG A 272 -23.59 2.05 13.90
N GLU A 273 -24.02 0.81 14.05
CA GLU A 273 -25.25 0.45 14.77
C GLU A 273 -25.16 0.86 16.25
N ALA A 274 -24.01 0.62 16.90
CA ALA A 274 -23.83 0.96 18.31
C ALA A 274 -23.81 2.46 18.59
N VAL A 275 -23.25 3.29 17.68
CA VAL A 275 -23.23 4.75 17.86
C VAL A 275 -24.56 5.42 17.48
N GLY A 276 -25.48 4.72 16.81
CA GLY A 276 -26.87 5.15 16.62
C GLY A 276 -27.02 6.50 15.89
N GLY A 277 -26.10 6.88 15.01
CA GLY A 277 -26.15 8.14 14.25
C GLY A 277 -25.68 9.38 15.01
N GLN A 278 -25.06 9.23 16.18
CA GLN A 278 -24.51 10.35 16.96
C GLN A 278 -23.30 10.99 16.27
N MET A 279 -22.59 10.25 15.43
CA MET A 279 -21.45 10.69 14.66
C MET A 279 -21.41 9.99 13.29
N SER A 280 -20.66 10.52 12.34
CA SER A 280 -20.40 9.85 11.06
C SER A 280 -19.41 8.70 11.22
N VAL A 281 -19.66 7.55 10.58
CA VAL A 281 -18.78 6.39 10.62
C VAL A 281 -18.14 6.15 9.26
N VAL A 282 -16.82 6.00 9.24
CA VAL A 282 -16.00 5.82 8.03
C VAL A 282 -15.52 4.38 7.93
N LEU A 283 -15.83 3.72 6.82
CA LEU A 283 -15.26 2.42 6.50
C LEU A 283 -13.84 2.59 5.96
N GLN A 284 -12.86 2.09 6.69
CA GLN A 284 -11.48 1.89 6.27
C GLN A 284 -11.22 0.38 6.13
N GLY A 285 -10.29 -0.04 5.27
CA GLY A 285 -9.90 -1.44 5.15
C GLY A 285 -9.92 -1.96 3.72
N SER A 286 -8.91 -1.62 2.92
CA SER A 286 -8.77 -2.02 1.51
C SER A 286 -9.98 -1.65 0.64
N VAL A 287 -10.60 -0.48 0.88
CA VAL A 287 -11.65 0.05 0.01
C VAL A 287 -10.98 0.65 -1.22
N VAL A 288 -10.87 -0.15 -2.29
CA VAL A 288 -10.17 0.25 -3.52
C VAL A 288 -11.02 0.16 -4.78
N ASP A 289 -12.22 -0.35 -4.67
CA ASP A 289 -13.21 -0.46 -5.74
C ASP A 289 -14.41 0.45 -5.46
N ALA A 290 -14.81 1.25 -6.45
CA ALA A 290 -15.91 2.20 -6.33
C ALA A 290 -17.28 1.51 -6.21
N GLY A 291 -17.47 0.34 -6.83
CA GLY A 291 -18.69 -0.47 -6.72
C GLY A 291 -18.88 -0.95 -5.28
N MET A 292 -17.84 -1.55 -4.70
CA MET A 292 -17.84 -2.01 -3.31
C MET A 292 -18.05 -0.85 -2.31
N ALA A 293 -17.42 0.31 -2.59
CA ALA A 293 -17.62 1.52 -1.79
C ALA A 293 -19.09 1.98 -1.81
N ASN A 294 -19.71 2.03 -3.01
CA ASN A 294 -21.14 2.36 -3.17
C ASN A 294 -22.05 1.35 -2.45
N ASP A 295 -21.71 0.06 -2.50
CA ASP A 295 -22.49 -0.98 -1.80
C ASP A 295 -22.42 -0.80 -0.28
N ALA A 296 -21.25 -0.49 0.27
CA ALA A 296 -21.09 -0.24 1.71
C ALA A 296 -21.88 0.99 2.21
N LEU A 297 -21.97 2.04 1.39
CA LEU A 297 -22.81 3.21 1.69
C LEU A 297 -24.31 2.90 1.58
N ARG A 298 -24.70 2.15 0.54
CA ARG A 298 -26.10 1.82 0.25
C ARG A 298 -26.70 0.88 1.29
N ASP A 299 -25.96 -0.12 1.75
CA ASP A 299 -26.42 -1.10 2.74
C ASP A 299 -26.28 -0.62 4.19
N GLY A 300 -25.89 0.63 4.39
CA GLY A 300 -25.77 1.24 5.71
C GLY A 300 -24.58 0.73 6.53
N THR A 301 -23.57 0.17 5.91
CA THR A 301 -22.33 -0.22 6.60
C THR A 301 -21.55 0.99 7.13
N ALA A 302 -21.55 2.10 6.38
CA ALA A 302 -20.82 3.33 6.71
C ALA A 302 -21.53 4.56 6.16
N ASP A 303 -21.15 5.74 6.64
CA ASP A 303 -21.59 7.05 6.13
C ASP A 303 -20.59 7.61 5.11
N LEU A 304 -19.30 7.29 5.29
CA LEU A 304 -18.18 7.63 4.39
C LEU A 304 -17.29 6.40 4.16
N VAL A 305 -16.46 6.48 3.11
CA VAL A 305 -15.46 5.46 2.80
C VAL A 305 -14.07 6.08 2.66
N GLU A 306 -13.07 5.48 3.31
CA GLU A 306 -11.67 5.86 3.12
C GLU A 306 -11.05 5.06 1.99
N MET A 307 -10.68 5.73 0.90
CA MET A 307 -10.13 5.12 -0.32
C MET A 307 -8.68 5.54 -0.59
N THR A 308 -7.84 5.62 0.43
CA THR A 308 -6.47 6.17 0.37
C THR A 308 -5.62 5.50 -0.71
N ARG A 309 -5.45 4.17 -0.70
CA ARG A 309 -4.62 3.49 -1.70
C ARG A 309 -5.20 3.56 -3.12
N ALA A 310 -6.52 3.63 -3.27
CA ALA A 310 -7.15 3.85 -4.56
C ALA A 310 -6.82 5.23 -5.12
N GLN A 311 -6.80 6.27 -4.30
CA GLN A 311 -6.47 7.64 -4.69
C GLN A 311 -4.94 7.87 -4.84
N ILE A 312 -4.09 7.01 -4.26
CA ILE A 312 -2.66 6.97 -4.60
C ILE A 312 -2.48 6.39 -6.01
N ALA A 313 -3.29 5.39 -6.40
CA ALA A 313 -3.26 4.82 -7.73
C ALA A 313 -3.92 5.72 -8.78
N ASP A 314 -5.01 6.39 -8.44
CA ASP A 314 -5.72 7.34 -9.29
C ASP A 314 -6.22 8.54 -8.48
N PRO A 315 -5.50 9.67 -8.48
CA PRO A 315 -5.94 10.87 -7.76
C PRO A 315 -7.22 11.49 -8.33
N ASP A 316 -7.60 11.16 -9.57
CA ASP A 316 -8.85 11.58 -10.20
C ASP A 316 -10.01 10.59 -9.96
N LEU A 317 -9.86 9.67 -9.02
CA LEU A 317 -10.82 8.58 -8.77
C LEU A 317 -12.28 9.07 -8.74
N VAL A 318 -12.58 10.08 -7.93
CA VAL A 318 -13.97 10.59 -7.79
C VAL A 318 -14.45 11.24 -9.07
N ALA A 319 -13.63 12.09 -9.70
CA ALA A 319 -13.96 12.74 -10.96
C ALA A 319 -14.16 11.70 -12.08
N THR A 320 -13.32 10.66 -12.13
CA THR A 320 -13.39 9.58 -13.10
C THR A 320 -14.68 8.77 -12.95
N VAL A 321 -15.08 8.45 -11.71
CA VAL A 321 -16.33 7.74 -11.42
C VAL A 321 -17.56 8.59 -11.78
N ARG A 322 -17.55 9.90 -11.48
CA ARG A 322 -18.65 10.83 -11.83
C ARG A 322 -18.99 10.85 -13.32
N ILE A 323 -17.99 10.65 -14.18
CA ILE A 323 -18.20 10.59 -15.65
C ILE A 323 -18.40 9.16 -16.17
N GLY A 324 -18.65 8.19 -15.28
CA GLY A 324 -18.93 6.81 -15.63
C GLY A 324 -17.72 6.02 -16.16
N ARG A 325 -16.51 6.44 -15.85
CA ARG A 325 -15.28 5.75 -16.25
C ARG A 325 -14.71 4.90 -15.10
N ALA A 326 -13.94 3.88 -15.46
CA ALA A 326 -13.19 3.09 -14.49
C ALA A 326 -11.89 3.81 -14.11
N PRO A 327 -11.67 4.13 -12.82
CA PRO A 327 -10.41 4.69 -12.37
C PRO A 327 -9.27 3.68 -12.49
N ARG A 328 -8.02 4.15 -12.55
CA ARG A 328 -6.84 3.27 -12.51
C ARG A 328 -6.83 2.47 -11.21
N PRO A 329 -6.77 1.14 -11.26
CA PRO A 329 -6.99 0.31 -10.08
C PRO A 329 -5.80 0.32 -9.13
N CYS A 330 -6.06 0.35 -7.82
CA CYS A 330 -5.12 -0.12 -6.83
C CYS A 330 -5.16 -1.66 -6.81
N VAL A 331 -4.02 -2.29 -7.05
CA VAL A 331 -3.90 -3.76 -7.09
C VAL A 331 -3.46 -4.36 -5.74
N LEU A 332 -3.48 -3.59 -4.67
CA LEU A 332 -3.16 -4.01 -3.30
C LEU A 332 -1.76 -4.64 -3.13
N CYS A 333 -0.80 -4.25 -3.95
CA CYS A 333 0.56 -4.81 -3.94
C CYS A 333 1.44 -4.34 -2.77
N ASN A 334 1.10 -3.25 -2.09
CA ASN A 334 1.87 -2.61 -1.01
C ASN A 334 3.36 -2.31 -1.34
N GLN A 335 3.75 -2.22 -2.62
CA GLN A 335 5.16 -2.10 -3.01
C GLN A 335 5.72 -0.69 -2.80
N SER A 336 5.13 0.33 -3.43
CA SER A 336 5.72 1.68 -3.49
C SER A 336 4.94 2.74 -2.72
N CYS A 337 3.74 2.41 -2.22
CA CYS A 337 2.95 3.27 -1.35
C CYS A 337 3.21 3.02 0.15
N GLN A 338 4.08 2.07 0.49
CA GLN A 338 4.63 1.88 1.82
C GLN A 338 6.06 2.42 1.84
N VAL A 339 6.30 3.48 2.61
CA VAL A 339 7.54 4.26 2.53
C VAL A 339 8.49 4.04 3.69
N ARG A 340 8.09 3.29 4.73
CA ARG A 340 8.99 2.87 5.82
C ARG A 340 9.84 1.68 5.40
N ASP A 341 10.91 1.95 4.67
CA ASP A 341 11.93 0.96 4.38
C ASP A 341 13.33 1.61 4.33
N PRO A 342 14.43 0.81 4.34
CA PRO A 342 15.79 1.35 4.38
C PRO A 342 16.16 2.23 3.17
N ARG A 343 15.39 2.19 2.09
CA ARG A 343 15.62 3.02 0.89
C ARG A 343 15.07 4.42 1.03
N ASN A 344 14.23 4.67 2.07
CA ASN A 344 13.56 5.94 2.33
C ASN A 344 12.85 6.53 1.08
N PRO A 345 12.01 5.75 0.37
CA PRO A 345 11.40 6.19 -0.88
C PRO A 345 10.30 7.22 -0.62
N LEU A 346 10.01 8.06 -1.63
CA LEU A 346 8.80 8.87 -1.64
C LEU A 346 7.57 8.01 -1.97
N VAL A 347 6.40 8.41 -1.48
CA VAL A 347 5.13 7.74 -1.76
C VAL A 347 4.81 7.75 -3.25
N GLN A 348 4.46 6.58 -3.82
CA GLN A 348 4.08 6.44 -5.22
C GLN A 348 3.27 5.15 -5.46
N CYS A 349 2.77 4.96 -6.67
CA CYS A 349 2.09 3.75 -7.10
C CYS A 349 2.88 3.02 -8.19
N ILE A 350 2.94 1.69 -8.14
CA ILE A 350 3.58 0.90 -9.22
C ILE A 350 2.89 1.08 -10.59
N GLY A 351 1.61 1.41 -10.57
CA GLY A 351 0.79 1.55 -11.78
C GLY A 351 0.75 2.96 -12.33
N ARG A 352 1.41 3.94 -11.72
CA ARG A 352 1.29 5.34 -12.10
C ARG A 352 2.61 6.10 -11.94
N VAL A 353 2.86 7.01 -12.87
CA VAL A 353 3.87 8.07 -12.73
C VAL A 353 3.17 9.31 -12.20
N GLU A 354 3.74 10.02 -11.24
CA GLU A 354 3.23 11.33 -10.79
C GLU A 354 3.22 12.29 -11.99
N ASP A 355 2.24 13.20 -12.00
CA ASP A 355 1.92 14.03 -13.17
C ASP A 355 2.99 15.06 -13.45
N ASP A 356 3.98 14.70 -14.26
CA ASP A 356 4.62 15.71 -15.08
C ASP A 356 3.60 16.13 -16.17
N PRO A 357 3.40 17.43 -16.40
CA PRO A 357 2.54 17.87 -17.49
C PRO A 357 3.04 17.24 -18.79
N LEU A 358 2.15 16.50 -19.45
CA LEU A 358 2.49 15.94 -20.76
C LEU A 358 2.75 17.12 -21.73
N PRO A 359 3.74 17.00 -22.64
CA PRO A 359 3.93 17.99 -23.69
C PRO A 359 2.63 18.24 -24.45
N ASP A 360 2.51 19.44 -25.05
CA ASP A 360 1.36 19.81 -25.86
C ASP A 360 1.04 18.76 -26.92
N THR A 361 -0.22 18.71 -27.33
CA THR A 361 -0.73 17.73 -28.29
C THR A 361 0.08 17.72 -29.57
N ASP A 362 0.64 16.58 -29.90
CA ASP A 362 1.41 16.31 -31.10
C ASP A 362 0.55 15.52 -32.10
N SER A 363 0.98 15.49 -33.35
CA SER A 363 0.37 14.64 -34.36
C SER A 363 1.42 13.75 -35.01
N GLY A 364 1.07 12.50 -35.26
CA GLY A 364 1.96 11.53 -35.91
C GLY A 364 1.49 10.10 -35.72
N GLU A 365 2.19 9.18 -36.33
CA GLU A 365 1.98 7.75 -36.14
C GLU A 365 3.08 7.20 -35.22
N ALA A 366 2.71 6.28 -34.31
CA ALA A 366 3.66 5.61 -33.43
C ALA A 366 3.36 4.11 -33.35
N THR A 367 4.40 3.30 -33.44
CA THR A 367 4.31 1.85 -33.24
C THR A 367 5.01 1.46 -31.94
N VAL A 368 4.28 0.76 -31.08
CA VAL A 368 4.82 0.16 -29.85
C VAL A 368 4.91 -1.35 -30.03
N VAL A 369 6.10 -1.91 -29.85
CA VAL A 369 6.35 -3.35 -29.97
C VAL A 369 6.36 -3.99 -28.60
N GLY A 370 5.37 -4.84 -28.33
CA GLY A 370 5.14 -5.51 -27.05
C GLY A 370 3.99 -4.88 -26.26
N GLY A 371 3.00 -5.71 -25.94
CA GLY A 371 1.79 -5.33 -25.20
C GLY A 371 1.86 -5.62 -23.69
N GLY A 372 3.05 -5.64 -23.09
CA GLY A 372 3.23 -5.67 -21.63
C GLY A 372 2.89 -4.33 -20.99
N VAL A 373 3.00 -4.21 -19.65
CA VAL A 373 2.63 -2.98 -18.94
C VAL A 373 3.45 -1.76 -19.38
N ALA A 374 4.73 -1.93 -19.72
CA ALA A 374 5.57 -0.85 -20.25
C ALA A 374 5.05 -0.35 -21.60
N GLY A 375 4.76 -1.27 -22.52
CA GLY A 375 4.25 -0.94 -23.86
C GLY A 375 2.83 -0.36 -23.82
N LEU A 376 1.94 -0.92 -23.02
CA LEU A 376 0.58 -0.39 -22.86
C LEU A 376 0.57 1.01 -22.23
N GLU A 377 1.42 1.28 -21.22
CA GLU A 377 1.54 2.64 -20.65
C GLU A 377 2.12 3.62 -21.69
N ALA A 378 3.14 3.20 -22.44
CA ALA A 378 3.69 4.01 -23.51
C ALA A 378 2.64 4.33 -24.59
N ALA A 379 1.86 3.34 -25.01
CA ALA A 379 0.79 3.52 -25.98
C ALA A 379 -0.31 4.47 -25.47
N ARG A 380 -0.69 4.31 -24.20
CA ARG A 380 -1.65 5.20 -23.54
C ARG A 380 -1.18 6.66 -23.54
N VAL A 381 0.08 6.90 -23.14
CA VAL A 381 0.64 8.26 -23.08
C VAL A 381 0.73 8.88 -24.48
N LEU A 382 1.22 8.14 -25.47
CA LEU A 382 1.27 8.60 -26.87
C LEU A 382 -0.13 8.95 -27.39
N ALA A 383 -1.13 8.11 -27.13
CA ALA A 383 -2.51 8.37 -27.56
C ALA A 383 -3.12 9.59 -26.85
N VAL A 384 -2.82 9.82 -25.56
CA VAL A 384 -3.23 11.05 -24.84
C VAL A 384 -2.58 12.28 -25.45
N ARG A 385 -1.35 12.17 -25.94
CA ARG A 385 -0.63 13.25 -26.66
C ARG A 385 -1.14 13.47 -28.10
N GLY A 386 -2.05 12.64 -28.61
CA GLY A 386 -2.67 12.81 -29.94
C GLY A 386 -2.05 11.98 -31.07
N PHE A 387 -1.10 11.07 -30.79
CA PHE A 387 -0.55 10.18 -31.80
C PHE A 387 -1.58 9.11 -32.20
N ALA A 388 -1.57 8.70 -33.47
CA ALA A 388 -2.20 7.47 -33.94
C ALA A 388 -1.28 6.29 -33.57
N VAL A 389 -1.72 5.45 -32.60
CA VAL A 389 -0.85 4.44 -32.00
C VAL A 389 -1.27 3.03 -32.39
N THR A 390 -0.31 2.21 -32.82
CA THR A 390 -0.47 0.77 -33.02
C THR A 390 0.43 0.01 -32.03
N VAL A 391 -0.16 -0.90 -31.25
CA VAL A 391 0.57 -1.87 -30.40
C VAL A 391 0.65 -3.20 -31.14
N ARG A 392 1.85 -3.76 -31.30
CA ARG A 392 2.08 -5.10 -31.89
C ARG A 392 2.51 -6.06 -30.79
N GLU A 393 1.70 -7.08 -30.54
CA GLU A 393 1.95 -8.09 -29.50
C GLU A 393 2.09 -9.47 -30.13
N ARG A 394 3.15 -10.19 -29.77
CA ARG A 394 3.47 -11.52 -30.30
C ARG A 394 2.48 -12.59 -29.84
N THR A 395 2.01 -12.50 -28.62
CA THR A 395 1.05 -13.46 -28.06
C THR A 395 -0.39 -13.09 -28.45
N GLN A 396 -1.33 -13.98 -28.15
CA GLN A 396 -2.76 -13.72 -28.40
C GLN A 396 -3.41 -12.77 -27.38
N ARG A 397 -2.68 -12.35 -26.33
CA ARG A 397 -3.17 -11.49 -25.27
C ARG A 397 -2.11 -10.48 -24.88
N VAL A 398 -2.55 -9.27 -24.55
CA VAL A 398 -1.70 -8.23 -23.95
C VAL A 398 -1.63 -8.36 -22.42
N GLY A 399 -0.76 -7.57 -21.80
CA GLY A 399 -0.57 -7.50 -20.36
C GLY A 399 0.72 -8.16 -19.87
N GLY A 400 1.40 -8.92 -20.72
CA GLY A 400 2.67 -9.56 -20.41
C GLY A 400 2.57 -10.48 -19.19
N MET A 401 3.68 -10.61 -18.45
CA MET A 401 3.75 -11.45 -17.26
C MET A 401 2.79 -11.03 -16.15
N LEU A 402 2.52 -9.73 -16.02
CA LEU A 402 1.66 -9.22 -14.94
C LEU A 402 0.20 -9.68 -15.10
N ALA A 403 -0.26 -9.96 -16.33
CA ALA A 403 -1.60 -10.48 -16.59
C ALA A 403 -1.85 -11.88 -15.98
N ALA A 404 -0.77 -12.62 -15.72
CA ALA A 404 -0.82 -13.95 -15.12
C ALA A 404 -0.63 -13.93 -13.59
N THR A 405 -0.61 -12.77 -12.94
CA THR A 405 -0.42 -12.59 -11.50
C THR A 405 -1.69 -12.05 -10.82
N PRO A 406 -1.77 -12.04 -9.48
CA PRO A 406 -2.85 -11.37 -8.76
C PRO A 406 -2.99 -9.88 -9.08
N LEU A 407 -1.95 -9.25 -9.65
CA LEU A 407 -1.93 -7.84 -10.03
C LEU A 407 -2.55 -7.56 -11.41
N ARG A 408 -3.19 -8.55 -12.03
CA ARG A 408 -3.75 -8.50 -13.40
C ARG A 408 -4.75 -7.35 -13.66
N ALA A 409 -5.32 -6.76 -12.63
CA ALA A 409 -6.24 -5.63 -12.81
C ALA A 409 -5.56 -4.41 -13.47
N LEU A 410 -4.26 -4.20 -13.24
CA LEU A 410 -3.51 -3.10 -13.86
C LEU A 410 -3.37 -3.27 -15.38
N PRO A 411 -2.84 -4.37 -15.94
CA PRO A 411 -2.76 -4.52 -17.38
C PRO A 411 -4.13 -4.59 -18.06
N LEU A 412 -5.16 -5.14 -17.43
CA LEU A 412 -6.53 -5.13 -17.97
C LEU A 412 -7.08 -3.70 -18.09
N TRP A 413 -6.84 -2.86 -17.07
CA TRP A 413 -7.21 -1.45 -17.13
C TRP A 413 -6.44 -0.72 -18.23
N LEU A 414 -5.11 -0.93 -18.33
CA LEU A 414 -4.28 -0.31 -19.38
C LEU A 414 -4.77 -0.71 -20.78
N GLU A 415 -5.11 -1.96 -21.02
CA GLU A 415 -5.69 -2.43 -22.29
C GLU A 415 -7.01 -1.71 -22.60
N SER A 416 -7.93 -1.68 -21.63
CA SER A 416 -9.21 -1.01 -21.78
C SER A 416 -9.06 0.47 -22.09
N GLU A 417 -8.14 1.14 -21.40
CA GLU A 417 -7.87 2.57 -21.58
C GLU A 417 -7.20 2.86 -22.94
N CYS A 418 -6.26 2.02 -23.38
CA CYS A 418 -5.69 2.11 -24.72
C CYS A 418 -6.77 1.99 -25.81
N ARG A 419 -7.67 1.00 -25.69
CA ARG A 419 -8.79 0.84 -26.64
C ARG A 419 -9.73 2.05 -26.62
N ARG A 420 -10.05 2.58 -25.44
CA ARG A 420 -10.88 3.80 -25.28
C ARG A 420 -10.25 5.02 -25.96
N LEU A 421 -8.92 5.12 -25.95
CA LEU A 421 -8.15 6.21 -26.59
C LEU A 421 -7.95 5.98 -28.11
N GLY A 422 -8.47 4.90 -28.68
CA GLY A 422 -8.35 4.59 -30.09
C GLY A 422 -7.02 3.94 -30.50
N VAL A 423 -6.28 3.36 -29.55
CA VAL A 423 -5.07 2.59 -29.86
C VAL A 423 -5.45 1.30 -30.59
N ASP A 424 -4.82 1.05 -31.73
CA ASP A 424 -4.95 -0.22 -32.45
C ASP A 424 -4.05 -1.29 -31.80
N ILE A 425 -4.65 -2.36 -31.27
CA ILE A 425 -3.93 -3.46 -30.61
C ILE A 425 -4.00 -4.71 -31.48
N VAL A 426 -2.87 -5.03 -32.12
CA VAL A 426 -2.71 -6.18 -33.03
C VAL A 426 -1.95 -7.29 -32.29
N THR A 427 -2.63 -8.41 -32.03
CA THR A 427 -2.07 -9.59 -31.34
C THR A 427 -1.69 -10.69 -32.32
N GLY A 428 -0.81 -11.63 -31.90
CA GLY A 428 -0.31 -12.71 -32.74
C GLY A 428 0.71 -12.27 -33.80
N VAL A 429 1.29 -11.06 -33.64
CA VAL A 429 2.20 -10.46 -34.63
C VAL A 429 3.55 -10.15 -33.99
N SER A 430 4.62 -10.71 -34.54
CA SER A 430 5.99 -10.35 -34.18
C SER A 430 6.45 -9.10 -34.93
N ALA A 431 7.10 -8.17 -34.25
CA ALA A 431 7.78 -7.03 -34.87
C ALA A 431 9.12 -6.82 -34.14
N GLU A 432 10.11 -6.35 -34.87
CA GLU A 432 11.46 -6.11 -34.34
C GLU A 432 11.71 -4.62 -34.13
N ASP A 433 11.08 -3.74 -34.95
CA ASP A 433 11.28 -2.30 -34.95
C ASP A 433 9.98 -1.55 -34.67
N GLY A 434 10.10 -0.47 -33.91
CA GLY A 434 9.01 0.45 -33.59
C GLY A 434 9.51 1.74 -32.96
N THR A 435 8.60 2.69 -32.76
CA THR A 435 8.88 3.95 -32.05
C THR A 435 9.37 3.69 -30.62
N ILE A 436 8.72 2.69 -29.97
CA ILE A 436 9.11 2.19 -28.64
C ILE A 436 9.10 0.67 -28.65
N VAL A 437 10.11 0.05 -28.04
CA VAL A 437 10.28 -1.40 -27.99
C VAL A 437 10.19 -1.88 -26.54
N ALA A 438 9.16 -2.70 -26.25
CA ALA A 438 8.80 -3.21 -24.91
C ALA A 438 8.61 -4.73 -24.94
N THR A 439 9.52 -5.47 -25.59
CA THR A 439 9.41 -6.92 -25.87
C THR A 439 9.57 -7.81 -24.63
N GLY A 440 9.94 -7.24 -23.49
CA GLY A 440 9.98 -7.95 -22.21
C GLY A 440 11.25 -8.76 -21.99
N SER A 441 11.11 -9.83 -21.21
CA SER A 441 12.20 -10.70 -20.75
C SER A 441 11.93 -12.16 -21.09
N ARG A 442 12.97 -12.99 -21.02
CA ARG A 442 12.91 -14.45 -21.18
C ARG A 442 13.25 -15.14 -19.86
N ALA A 443 13.00 -16.43 -19.80
CA ALA A 443 13.53 -17.29 -18.76
C ALA A 443 15.06 -17.16 -18.67
N PRO A 444 15.63 -17.28 -17.47
CA PRO A 444 17.09 -17.25 -17.31
C PRO A 444 17.71 -18.42 -18.05
N THR A 445 18.93 -18.23 -18.56
CA THR A 445 19.74 -19.35 -19.01
C THR A 445 20.07 -20.20 -17.79
N SER A 446 19.53 -21.41 -17.72
CA SER A 446 19.73 -22.29 -16.57
C SER A 446 21.19 -22.68 -16.45
N HIS A 447 21.77 -22.46 -15.27
CA HIS A 447 23.08 -22.99 -14.90
C HIS A 447 22.95 -24.30 -14.12
N LEU A 448 21.72 -24.81 -13.95
CA LEU A 448 21.42 -26.04 -13.23
C LEU A 448 21.56 -27.24 -14.17
N THR A 449 22.19 -28.30 -13.72
CA THR A 449 22.19 -29.59 -14.41
C THR A 449 20.89 -30.32 -14.05
N VAL A 450 19.95 -30.38 -14.98
CA VAL A 450 18.67 -31.09 -14.80
C VAL A 450 18.59 -32.24 -15.81
N SER A 451 18.33 -33.45 -15.34
CA SER A 451 18.17 -34.62 -16.21
C SER A 451 16.75 -34.72 -16.78
N ASP A 452 16.59 -35.47 -17.88
CA ASP A 452 15.30 -35.72 -18.52
C ASP A 452 14.25 -36.42 -17.62
N HIS A 453 14.64 -36.89 -16.44
CA HIS A 453 13.75 -37.50 -15.46
C HIS A 453 13.03 -36.47 -14.56
N VAL A 454 13.40 -35.18 -14.67
CA VAL A 454 12.80 -34.09 -13.91
C VAL A 454 12.27 -33.06 -14.88
N GLN A 455 10.99 -32.76 -14.80
CA GLN A 455 10.42 -31.65 -15.58
C GLN A 455 11.02 -30.33 -15.08
N TYR A 456 11.66 -29.57 -15.97
CA TYR A 456 12.16 -28.23 -15.67
C TYR A 456 11.22 -27.17 -16.24
N LEU A 457 10.76 -26.24 -15.40
CA LEU A 457 9.91 -25.11 -15.78
C LEU A 457 10.49 -23.82 -15.18
N ASP A 458 10.39 -22.71 -15.89
CA ASP A 458 10.58 -21.38 -15.30
C ASP A 458 9.27 -20.83 -14.74
N ALA A 459 9.37 -19.87 -13.80
CA ALA A 459 8.21 -19.25 -13.17
C ALA A 459 7.20 -18.65 -14.18
N GLY A 460 7.69 -18.12 -15.30
CA GLY A 460 6.86 -17.57 -16.35
C GLY A 460 5.99 -18.63 -17.03
N SER A 461 6.58 -19.78 -17.34
CA SER A 461 5.87 -20.92 -17.92
C SER A 461 4.76 -21.42 -17.01
N VAL A 462 5.03 -21.53 -15.71
CA VAL A 462 4.01 -21.91 -14.70
C VAL A 462 2.90 -20.86 -14.62
N ALA A 463 3.26 -19.59 -14.54
CA ALA A 463 2.29 -18.49 -14.47
C ALA A 463 1.37 -18.44 -15.69
N LEU A 464 1.90 -18.77 -16.89
CA LEU A 464 1.14 -18.82 -18.14
C LEU A 464 0.34 -20.12 -18.35
N GLY A 465 0.39 -21.05 -17.40
CA GLY A 465 -0.44 -22.25 -17.39
C GLY A 465 0.17 -23.45 -18.09
N SER A 466 1.50 -23.56 -18.17
CA SER A 466 2.16 -24.77 -18.64
C SER A 466 1.75 -25.99 -17.80
N ALA A 467 1.61 -27.14 -18.47
CA ALA A 467 1.26 -28.39 -17.78
C ALA A 467 2.39 -28.79 -16.83
N ILE A 468 2.02 -29.14 -15.59
CA ILE A 468 2.92 -29.57 -14.53
C ILE A 468 2.72 -31.06 -14.31
N GLU A 469 3.76 -31.88 -14.51
CA GLU A 469 3.73 -33.32 -14.35
C GLU A 469 3.38 -33.73 -12.91
N ALA A 470 2.90 -34.96 -12.75
CA ALA A 470 2.56 -35.50 -11.44
C ALA A 470 3.82 -35.69 -10.57
N GLY A 471 3.66 -35.53 -9.26
CA GLY A 471 4.72 -35.76 -8.27
C GLY A 471 5.11 -34.52 -7.48
N PRO A 472 6.14 -34.61 -6.61
CA PRO A 472 6.61 -33.52 -5.77
C PRO A 472 7.21 -32.39 -6.62
N VAL A 473 6.85 -31.14 -6.29
CA VAL A 473 7.35 -29.92 -6.94
C VAL A 473 8.33 -29.22 -6.02
N LEU A 474 9.52 -28.91 -6.53
CA LEU A 474 10.50 -28.07 -5.87
C LEU A 474 10.54 -26.70 -6.54
N VAL A 475 10.26 -25.66 -5.78
CA VAL A 475 10.40 -24.27 -6.25
C VAL A 475 11.76 -23.73 -5.80
N PHE A 476 12.60 -23.32 -6.75
CA PHE A 476 13.89 -22.71 -6.48
C PHE A 476 13.76 -21.18 -6.51
N ASP A 477 13.98 -20.53 -5.37
CA ASP A 477 13.87 -19.08 -5.16
C ASP A 477 15.23 -18.47 -4.77
N PRO A 478 16.10 -18.15 -5.71
CA PRO A 478 17.36 -17.47 -5.40
C PRO A 478 17.21 -15.95 -5.22
N VAL A 479 16.01 -15.39 -5.43
CA VAL A 479 15.73 -13.95 -5.42
C VAL A 479 15.08 -13.48 -4.12
N GLY A 480 14.29 -14.34 -3.46
CA GLY A 480 13.54 -13.98 -2.25
C GLY A 480 12.37 -13.03 -2.51
N GLY A 481 11.86 -12.99 -3.74
CA GLY A 481 10.83 -12.06 -4.19
C GLY A 481 9.40 -12.61 -4.20
N PRO A 482 8.42 -11.81 -4.65
CA PRO A 482 7.01 -12.21 -4.68
C PRO A 482 6.70 -13.30 -5.71
N ILE A 483 7.53 -13.49 -6.73
CA ILE A 483 7.26 -14.43 -7.82
C ILE A 483 7.23 -15.87 -7.31
N ALA A 484 8.25 -16.28 -6.57
CA ALA A 484 8.32 -17.64 -6.02
C ALA A 484 7.18 -17.90 -5.04
N VAL A 485 6.83 -16.92 -4.22
CA VAL A 485 5.71 -17.00 -3.28
C VAL A 485 4.38 -17.20 -4.01
N ASP A 486 4.09 -16.41 -5.06
CA ASP A 486 2.88 -16.58 -5.90
C ASP A 486 2.83 -17.98 -6.56
N ILE A 487 3.96 -18.47 -7.06
CA ILE A 487 4.05 -19.82 -7.63
C ILE A 487 3.74 -20.89 -6.58
N VAL A 488 4.30 -20.78 -5.37
CA VAL A 488 4.01 -21.73 -4.28
C VAL A 488 2.53 -21.68 -3.89
N ASP A 489 1.95 -20.49 -3.70
CA ASP A 489 0.53 -20.34 -3.36
C ASP A 489 -0.37 -21.02 -4.42
N ARG A 490 -0.11 -20.82 -5.73
CA ARG A 490 -0.85 -21.49 -6.82
C ARG A 490 -0.70 -23.00 -6.82
N LEU A 491 0.50 -23.51 -6.59
CA LEU A 491 0.75 -24.94 -6.53
C LEU A 491 0.04 -25.60 -5.34
N VAL A 492 0.03 -24.93 -4.20
CA VAL A 492 -0.69 -25.35 -3.00
C VAL A 492 -2.21 -25.33 -3.25
N GLU A 493 -2.75 -24.28 -3.84
CA GLU A 493 -4.17 -24.20 -4.23
C GLU A 493 -4.57 -25.31 -5.22
N ALA A 494 -3.64 -25.71 -6.11
CA ALA A 494 -3.84 -26.85 -7.01
C ALA A 494 -3.64 -28.22 -6.33
N GLY A 495 -3.45 -28.27 -5.01
CA GLY A 495 -3.32 -29.51 -4.23
C GLY A 495 -1.99 -30.25 -4.44
N ARG A 496 -0.92 -29.55 -4.87
CA ARG A 496 0.38 -30.19 -5.15
C ARG A 496 1.21 -30.34 -3.85
N GLU A 497 2.04 -31.37 -3.81
CA GLU A 497 3.11 -31.52 -2.82
C GLU A 497 4.24 -30.57 -3.19
N VAL A 498 4.50 -29.54 -2.35
CA VAL A 498 5.43 -28.44 -2.66
C VAL A 498 6.52 -28.34 -1.62
N SER A 499 7.75 -28.17 -2.11
CA SER A 499 8.90 -27.70 -1.34
C SER A 499 9.44 -26.43 -1.97
N ILE A 500 10.01 -25.53 -1.16
CA ILE A 500 10.70 -24.32 -1.64
C ILE A 500 12.12 -24.29 -1.08
N VAL A 501 13.08 -23.91 -1.91
CA VAL A 501 14.49 -23.74 -1.54
C VAL A 501 14.96 -22.33 -1.85
N THR A 502 15.63 -21.69 -0.89
CA THR A 502 16.17 -20.35 -1.00
C THR A 502 17.52 -20.20 -0.29
N PRO A 503 18.49 -19.45 -0.83
CA PRO A 503 19.74 -19.12 -0.13
C PRO A 503 19.53 -18.19 1.07
N ASP A 504 18.39 -17.52 1.19
CA ASP A 504 18.05 -16.67 2.32
C ASP A 504 17.77 -17.48 3.59
N ASP A 505 17.80 -16.81 4.74
CA ASP A 505 17.45 -17.35 6.06
C ASP A 505 15.92 -17.48 6.27
N VAL A 506 15.12 -16.88 5.39
CA VAL A 506 13.64 -16.92 5.40
C VAL A 506 13.12 -16.87 3.98
N VAL A 507 12.04 -17.58 3.70
CA VAL A 507 11.38 -17.56 2.39
C VAL A 507 10.74 -16.18 2.15
N GLY A 508 10.93 -15.65 0.93
CA GLY A 508 10.34 -14.37 0.54
C GLY A 508 10.91 -13.17 1.30
N ARG A 509 12.20 -13.11 1.52
CA ARG A 509 12.88 -12.07 2.33
C ARG A 509 12.53 -10.65 1.88
N HIS A 510 12.42 -10.39 0.57
CA HIS A 510 12.04 -9.08 0.04
C HIS A 510 10.60 -8.68 0.36
N LEU A 511 9.73 -9.62 0.72
CA LEU A 511 8.34 -9.33 1.12
C LEU A 511 8.25 -8.66 2.50
N SER A 512 9.34 -8.50 3.23
CA SER A 512 9.40 -7.64 4.41
C SER A 512 9.01 -6.19 4.08
N MET A 513 9.31 -5.72 2.86
CA MET A 513 8.98 -4.38 2.39
C MET A 513 7.49 -4.19 2.09
N THR A 514 6.78 -5.26 1.71
CA THR A 514 5.33 -5.22 1.41
C THR A 514 4.47 -5.64 2.60
N GLY A 515 5.10 -6.22 3.63
CA GLY A 515 4.45 -6.74 4.83
C GLY A 515 3.94 -8.17 4.73
N ASP A 516 4.13 -8.87 3.59
CA ASP A 516 3.64 -10.26 3.41
C ASP A 516 4.63 -11.36 3.85
N MET A 517 5.89 -11.04 4.16
CA MET A 517 6.91 -12.04 4.49
C MET A 517 6.47 -12.99 5.63
N VAL A 518 5.93 -12.45 6.71
CA VAL A 518 5.46 -13.28 7.84
C VAL A 518 4.21 -14.05 7.45
N ALA A 519 3.26 -13.40 6.78
CA ALA A 519 2.00 -14.03 6.39
C ALA A 519 2.21 -15.16 5.39
N SER A 520 3.08 -15.00 4.39
CA SER A 520 3.42 -16.07 3.43
C SER A 520 4.04 -17.28 4.11
N ASN A 521 5.01 -17.08 5.02
CA ASN A 521 5.61 -18.18 5.77
C ASN A 521 4.59 -18.91 6.67
N VAL A 522 3.61 -18.19 7.23
CA VAL A 522 2.51 -18.80 7.98
C VAL A 522 1.60 -19.62 7.05
N ARG A 523 1.22 -19.10 5.88
CA ARG A 523 0.42 -19.83 4.88
C ARG A 523 1.12 -21.12 4.46
N PHE A 524 2.41 -21.05 4.13
CA PHE A 524 3.20 -22.21 3.71
C PHE A 524 3.30 -23.28 4.79
N ARG A 525 3.58 -22.92 6.04
CA ARG A 525 3.59 -23.87 7.15
C ARG A 525 2.24 -24.55 7.36
N ARG A 526 1.13 -23.80 7.29
CA ARG A 526 -0.23 -24.35 7.42
C ARG A 526 -0.59 -25.28 6.28
N ALA A 527 -0.08 -25.01 5.07
CA ALA A 527 -0.28 -25.85 3.89
C ALA A 527 0.67 -27.06 3.82
N GLY A 528 1.59 -27.21 4.77
CA GLY A 528 2.55 -28.32 4.78
C GLY A 528 3.71 -28.19 3.78
N VAL A 529 3.98 -26.97 3.28
CA VAL A 529 5.14 -26.70 2.40
C VAL A 529 6.44 -26.89 3.19
N THR A 530 7.36 -27.72 2.64
CA THR A 530 8.70 -27.87 3.20
C THR A 530 9.60 -26.73 2.73
N MET A 531 10.22 -26.00 3.68
CA MET A 531 11.07 -24.85 3.38
C MET A 531 12.54 -25.19 3.66
N HIS A 532 13.38 -25.16 2.62
CA HIS A 532 14.81 -25.35 2.67
C HIS A 532 15.49 -23.99 2.57
N VAL A 533 15.76 -23.37 3.71
CA VAL A 533 16.44 -22.07 3.81
C VAL A 533 17.96 -22.24 3.83
N MET A 534 18.70 -21.13 3.60
CA MET A 534 20.16 -21.10 3.52
C MET A 534 20.71 -22.17 2.55
N SER A 535 19.96 -22.50 1.51
CA SER A 535 20.28 -23.61 0.60
C SER A 535 20.06 -23.20 -0.86
N THR A 536 20.83 -23.83 -1.74
CA THR A 536 20.70 -23.64 -3.20
C THR A 536 20.57 -25.01 -3.88
N VAL A 537 19.99 -25.01 -5.08
CA VAL A 537 19.95 -26.19 -5.96
C VAL A 537 21.27 -26.28 -6.74
N ARG A 538 21.88 -27.48 -6.80
CA ARG A 538 23.05 -27.78 -7.62
C ARG A 538 22.73 -28.57 -8.87
N SER A 539 21.86 -29.56 -8.73
CA SER A 539 21.38 -30.39 -9.84
C SER A 539 20.05 -31.04 -9.47
N ALA A 540 19.37 -31.60 -10.48
CA ALA A 540 18.21 -32.45 -10.27
C ALA A 540 18.24 -33.63 -11.25
N ASP A 541 17.99 -34.83 -10.74
CA ASP A 541 17.99 -36.08 -11.50
C ASP A 541 16.95 -37.08 -10.96
N ALA A 542 17.00 -38.34 -11.40
CA ALA A 542 16.08 -39.41 -10.99
C ALA A 542 16.08 -39.69 -9.47
N ALA A 543 17.14 -39.32 -8.75
CA ALA A 543 17.23 -39.43 -7.30
C ALA A 543 16.54 -38.27 -6.56
N GLY A 544 16.36 -37.14 -7.24
CA GLY A 544 15.80 -35.91 -6.71
C GLY A 544 16.69 -34.69 -6.97
N ALA A 545 16.41 -33.59 -6.29
CA ALA A 545 17.20 -32.38 -6.35
C ALA A 545 18.32 -32.39 -5.30
N LEU A 546 19.57 -32.20 -5.72
CA LEU A 546 20.73 -32.03 -4.85
C LEU A 546 20.78 -30.57 -4.34
N LEU A 547 20.56 -30.41 -3.06
CA LEU A 547 20.69 -29.14 -2.36
C LEU A 547 22.06 -29.03 -1.69
N GLU A 548 22.57 -27.81 -1.60
CA GLU A 548 23.79 -27.49 -0.85
C GLU A 548 23.51 -26.27 0.04
N ASN A 549 23.83 -26.39 1.33
CA ASN A 549 23.77 -25.27 2.25
C ASN A 549 24.86 -24.26 1.89
N VAL A 550 24.46 -22.99 1.66
CA VAL A 550 25.37 -21.94 1.15
C VAL A 550 26.43 -21.50 2.15
N HIS A 551 26.28 -21.84 3.44
CA HIS A 551 27.21 -21.47 4.50
C HIS A 551 28.08 -22.64 4.95
N THR A 552 27.52 -23.84 5.04
CA THR A 552 28.25 -25.03 5.56
C THR A 552 28.79 -25.92 4.46
N GLY A 553 28.25 -25.82 3.23
CA GLY A 553 28.57 -26.73 2.13
C GLY A 553 27.98 -28.13 2.27
N GLU A 554 27.19 -28.39 3.33
CA GLU A 554 26.49 -29.68 3.49
C GLU A 554 25.52 -29.92 2.36
N ARG A 555 25.47 -31.18 1.89
CA ARG A 555 24.60 -31.59 0.78
C ARG A 555 23.51 -32.53 1.24
N SER A 556 22.34 -32.35 0.66
CA SER A 556 21.18 -33.22 0.88
C SER A 556 20.41 -33.43 -0.42
N VAL A 557 19.64 -34.51 -0.51
CA VAL A 557 18.80 -34.80 -1.67
C VAL A 557 17.33 -34.70 -1.25
N VAL A 558 16.55 -33.97 -2.04
CA VAL A 558 15.11 -33.77 -1.82
C VAL A 558 14.34 -34.36 -3.00
N ARG A 559 13.26 -35.08 -2.73
CA ARG A 559 12.39 -35.63 -3.79
C ARG A 559 11.90 -34.50 -4.70
N CYS A 560 12.09 -34.68 -5.99
CA CYS A 560 11.73 -33.68 -6.99
C CYS A 560 11.35 -34.37 -8.30
N ALA A 561 10.10 -34.28 -8.72
CA ALA A 561 9.65 -34.69 -10.04
C ALA A 561 9.58 -33.46 -10.99
N VAL A 562 9.31 -32.28 -10.42
CA VAL A 562 9.23 -31.02 -11.15
C VAL A 562 10.06 -29.96 -10.44
N LEU A 563 10.98 -29.32 -11.15
CA LEU A 563 11.77 -28.18 -10.67
C LEU A 563 11.23 -26.90 -11.32
N VAL A 564 10.75 -25.97 -10.51
CA VAL A 564 10.33 -24.63 -10.96
C VAL A 564 11.40 -23.62 -10.59
N ASP A 565 12.07 -23.06 -11.58
CA ASP A 565 13.11 -22.07 -11.41
C ASP A 565 12.53 -20.64 -11.39
N CYS A 566 12.64 -19.97 -10.24
CA CYS A 566 12.24 -18.58 -10.04
C CYS A 566 13.43 -17.61 -10.06
N SER A 567 14.53 -17.97 -10.71
CA SER A 567 15.69 -17.10 -10.90
C SER A 567 15.34 -15.81 -11.66
N ALA A 568 16.20 -14.81 -11.52
CA ALA A 568 16.05 -13.53 -12.20
C ALA A 568 15.97 -13.70 -13.72
N ARG A 569 15.01 -13.06 -14.34
CA ARG A 569 14.79 -13.10 -15.79
C ARG A 569 15.88 -12.34 -16.54
N GLU A 570 16.09 -12.67 -17.81
CA GLU A 570 17.04 -12.01 -18.70
C GLU A 570 16.31 -11.11 -19.70
N ALA A 571 16.89 -9.95 -20.00
CA ALA A 571 16.36 -9.06 -21.03
C ALA A 571 16.36 -9.75 -22.40
N LEU A 572 15.27 -9.60 -23.15
CA LEU A 572 15.27 -9.98 -24.56
C LEU A 572 16.11 -8.97 -25.35
N PRO A 573 17.04 -9.42 -26.20
CA PRO A 573 17.74 -8.53 -27.11
C PRO A 573 16.73 -7.77 -28.00
N ALA A 574 16.90 -6.46 -28.11
CA ALA A 574 16.09 -5.61 -28.96
C ALA A 574 16.88 -4.37 -29.37
N ASN A 575 16.56 -3.79 -30.53
CA ASN A 575 17.13 -2.54 -31.01
C ASN A 575 16.17 -1.37 -30.75
N GLY A 576 16.66 -0.14 -30.89
CA GLY A 576 15.83 1.06 -30.80
C GLY A 576 15.60 1.57 -29.38
N ASN A 577 14.51 2.30 -29.18
CA ASN A 577 14.11 2.92 -27.88
C ASN A 577 13.48 1.86 -26.99
N ARG A 578 14.28 1.20 -26.17
CA ARG A 578 13.90 0.06 -25.30
C ARG A 578 13.35 0.53 -23.97
N VAL A 579 12.29 -0.11 -23.47
CA VAL A 579 11.67 0.16 -22.17
C VAL A 579 11.24 -1.14 -21.47
N GLY A 580 11.18 -1.09 -20.15
CA GLY A 580 10.79 -2.23 -19.32
C GLY A 580 11.81 -3.36 -19.36
N ASP A 581 11.34 -4.59 -19.22
CA ASP A 581 12.20 -5.78 -19.05
C ASP A 581 13.17 -6.05 -20.22
N CYS A 582 12.91 -5.58 -21.42
CA CYS A 582 13.86 -5.70 -22.51
C CYS A 582 15.04 -4.74 -22.41
N LEU A 583 14.93 -3.71 -21.57
CA LEU A 583 16.05 -2.87 -21.14
C LEU A 583 16.78 -3.51 -19.94
N ALA A 584 16.03 -3.78 -18.88
CA ALA A 584 16.51 -4.49 -17.68
C ALA A 584 15.31 -5.05 -16.91
N PRO A 585 15.21 -6.38 -16.71
CA PRO A 585 14.12 -6.96 -15.92
C PRO A 585 14.15 -6.46 -14.48
N ARG A 586 13.04 -5.82 -14.06
CA ARG A 586 12.86 -5.24 -12.72
C ARG A 586 11.39 -5.38 -12.28
N THR A 587 10.84 -4.35 -11.63
CA THR A 587 9.47 -4.36 -11.14
C THR A 587 8.49 -3.69 -12.11
N ALA A 588 7.20 -3.83 -11.85
CA ALA A 588 6.16 -3.15 -12.63
C ALA A 588 6.29 -1.62 -12.56
N LEU A 589 6.85 -1.07 -11.47
CA LEU A 589 7.08 0.36 -11.31
C LEU A 589 8.02 0.91 -12.39
N GLU A 590 9.19 0.27 -12.57
CA GLU A 590 10.16 0.68 -13.58
C GLU A 590 9.58 0.51 -14.98
N ALA A 591 8.86 -0.59 -15.23
CA ALA A 591 8.21 -0.83 -16.52
C ALA A 591 7.22 0.28 -16.89
N VAL A 592 6.36 0.69 -15.95
CA VAL A 592 5.41 1.79 -16.14
C VAL A 592 6.12 3.12 -16.33
N ARG A 593 7.13 3.43 -15.49
CA ARG A 593 7.90 4.68 -15.57
C ARG A 593 8.65 4.83 -16.87
N GLU A 594 9.33 3.78 -17.32
CA GLU A 594 10.10 3.80 -18.56
C GLU A 594 9.18 3.93 -19.77
N GLY A 595 8.05 3.20 -19.78
CA GLY A 595 7.02 3.35 -20.82
C GLY A 595 6.48 4.78 -20.91
N HIS A 596 6.15 5.37 -19.75
CA HIS A 596 5.70 6.77 -19.65
C HIS A 596 6.78 7.74 -20.14
N ALA A 597 7.99 7.67 -19.61
CA ALA A 597 9.09 8.58 -19.95
C ALA A 597 9.46 8.50 -21.43
N ALA A 598 9.57 7.31 -21.99
CA ALA A 598 9.86 7.13 -23.42
C ALA A 598 8.78 7.74 -24.30
N ALA A 599 7.50 7.54 -23.94
CA ALA A 599 6.37 8.10 -24.69
C ALA A 599 6.32 9.63 -24.58
N THR A 600 6.66 10.19 -23.41
CA THR A 600 6.75 11.64 -23.21
C THR A 600 7.89 12.26 -24.03
N ALA A 601 9.01 11.55 -24.20
CA ALA A 601 10.19 12.00 -24.94
C ALA A 601 10.07 11.87 -26.47
N VAL A 602 9.03 11.18 -27.02
CA VAL A 602 8.84 11.10 -28.48
C VAL A 602 8.61 12.49 -29.05
N ALA A 603 9.50 12.93 -29.94
CA ALA A 603 9.38 14.24 -30.60
C ALA A 603 8.23 14.23 -31.63
N SER A 604 7.52 15.36 -31.71
CA SER A 604 6.56 15.60 -32.78
C SER A 604 7.24 15.61 -34.14
N MET A 605 6.66 14.92 -35.13
CA MET A 605 7.11 15.03 -36.53
C MET A 605 6.91 16.43 -37.13
N ALA A 606 6.14 17.30 -36.44
CA ALA A 606 5.91 18.70 -36.87
C ALA A 606 7.09 19.64 -36.58
N ALA A 607 8.00 19.27 -35.67
CA ALA A 607 9.18 20.09 -35.33
C ALA A 607 10.39 19.86 -36.27
N ALA A 608 10.27 18.93 -37.22
CA ALA A 608 11.34 18.55 -38.16
C ALA A 608 11.10 19.03 -39.60
N ARG A 609 10.17 19.97 -39.82
CA ARG A 609 9.97 20.62 -41.14
C ARG A 609 10.25 22.13 -41.11
#